data_12bb6c8282e59628ccf8677d3ab5b565
#
_entry.id   12bb6c8282e59628ccf8677d3ab5b565
#
_cell.length_a   1.000
_cell.length_b   1.000
_cell.length_c   1.000
_cell.angle_alpha   90.00
_cell.angle_beta   90.00
_cell.angle_gamma   90.00
#
_symmetry.space_group_name_H-M   'P 1'
#
loop_
_entity.id
_entity.type
_entity.pdbx_description
1 polymer ?
#
loop_
_entity_poly.entity_id
_entity_poly.type
_entity_poly.pdbx_seq_one_letter_code
_entity_poly.pdbx_strand_id
1 'polypeptide(L)'
;MKGYLDFFMLLSPPERVKAIVCEHKHYAADVIGSYDSEYSIAHISVNKMQRQKTFLTEPGIREFRQRLCLIPPVTLTIGGFDYFVHGKDYRTIYARIVSTPEISHWFKMLKQHLKIKEFNVPHITICRNIPLTNFDKVWPYFKSLEWKETFTVNALTVLQRESFVSFAKWEPYTELPFEGKVQYSMASPKPSLLKPLNSHQTSLF
;
A
#
# COMPACT_ATOMS: atom_id res chain seq x y z
N MET A 1 12.51 26.17 11.63
CA MET A 1 12.59 26.08 10.13
C MET A 1 11.72 24.91 9.67
N LYS A 2 10.49 25.19 9.18
CA LYS A 2 9.63 24.18 8.56
C LYS A 2 10.12 23.91 7.14
N GLY A 3 11.18 23.11 7.00
CA GLY A 3 11.81 22.89 5.70
C GLY A 3 11.65 21.48 5.16
N TYR A 4 11.34 20.49 6.02
CA TYR A 4 11.32 19.08 5.66
C TYR A 4 10.17 18.36 6.36
N LEU A 5 9.49 17.49 5.59
CA LEU A 5 8.42 16.61 6.06
C LEU A 5 8.75 15.15 5.74
N ASP A 6 8.33 14.27 6.62
CA ASP A 6 8.26 12.83 6.34
C ASP A 6 6.84 12.51 5.89
N PHE A 7 6.70 11.62 4.90
CA PHE A 7 5.43 11.10 4.42
C PHE A 7 5.34 9.60 4.61
N PHE A 8 4.16 9.14 4.99
CA PHE A 8 3.87 7.72 5.08
C PHE A 8 2.63 7.41 4.23
N MET A 9 2.81 6.57 3.22
CA MET A 9 1.77 6.10 2.32
C MET A 9 1.28 4.74 2.79
N LEU A 10 -0.02 4.58 2.92
CA LEU A 10 -0.63 3.36 3.43
C LEU A 10 -2.00 3.10 2.78
N LEU A 11 -2.44 1.84 2.83
CA LEU A 11 -3.81 1.46 2.54
C LEU A 11 -4.54 1.30 3.87
N SER A 12 -5.63 2.04 4.04
CA SER A 12 -6.43 2.04 5.26
C SER A 12 -7.57 1.05 5.13
N PRO A 13 -7.64 0.00 5.98
CA PRO A 13 -8.82 -0.85 6.02
C PRO A 13 -10.00 -0.10 6.65
N PRO A 14 -11.25 -0.58 6.46
CA PRO A 14 -12.44 0.04 7.06
C PRO A 14 -12.43 -0.08 8.58
N GLU A 15 -13.22 0.76 9.25
CA GLU A 15 -13.28 0.86 10.72
C GLU A 15 -13.56 -0.50 11.39
N ARG A 16 -14.41 -1.32 10.78
CA ARG A 16 -14.69 -2.68 11.26
C ARG A 16 -13.41 -3.52 11.39
N VAL A 17 -12.55 -3.51 10.38
CA VAL A 17 -11.27 -4.25 10.41
C VAL A 17 -10.30 -3.63 11.41
N LYS A 18 -10.29 -2.28 11.51
CA LYS A 18 -9.47 -1.58 12.50
C LYS A 18 -9.86 -1.95 13.93
N ALA A 19 -11.16 -2.04 14.21
CA ALA A 19 -11.67 -2.43 15.53
C ALA A 19 -11.22 -3.85 15.90
N ILE A 20 -11.37 -4.84 15.01
CA ILE A 20 -10.92 -6.21 15.25
C ILE A 20 -9.39 -6.27 15.49
N VAL A 21 -8.61 -5.54 14.68
CA VAL A 21 -7.15 -5.46 14.89
C VAL A 21 -6.82 -4.84 16.25
N CYS A 22 -7.57 -3.82 16.68
CA CYS A 22 -7.40 -3.19 17.99
C CYS A 22 -7.65 -4.19 19.12
N GLU A 23 -8.72 -4.99 19.04
CA GLU A 23 -9.01 -6.06 20.01
C GLU A 23 -7.88 -7.09 20.09
N HIS A 24 -7.36 -7.53 18.96
CA HIS A 24 -6.22 -8.44 18.90
C HIS A 24 -4.95 -7.86 19.53
N LYS A 25 -4.72 -6.57 19.36
CA LYS A 25 -3.59 -5.86 19.98
C LYS A 25 -3.75 -5.75 21.48
N HIS A 26 -4.94 -5.42 21.96
CA HIS A 26 -5.22 -5.38 23.40
C HIS A 26 -5.06 -6.75 24.02
N TYR A 27 -5.61 -7.81 23.41
CA TYR A 27 -5.38 -9.17 23.87
C TYR A 27 -3.87 -9.49 24.03
N ALA A 28 -3.08 -9.13 23.03
CA ALA A 28 -1.64 -9.35 23.12
C ALA A 28 -1.00 -8.54 24.26
N ALA A 29 -1.39 -7.27 24.44
CA ALA A 29 -0.91 -6.43 25.53
C ALA A 29 -1.27 -6.98 26.91
N ASP A 30 -2.46 -7.54 27.07
CA ASP A 30 -2.89 -8.20 28.31
C ASP A 30 -2.00 -9.41 28.66
N VAL A 31 -1.50 -10.13 27.65
CA VAL A 31 -0.68 -11.34 27.85
C VAL A 31 0.80 -11.03 28.03
N ILE A 32 1.36 -10.07 27.27
CA ILE A 32 2.81 -9.82 27.22
C ILE A 32 3.24 -8.45 27.70
N GLY A 33 2.31 -7.60 28.16
CA GLY A 33 2.56 -6.21 28.49
C GLY A 33 2.62 -5.31 27.25
N SER A 34 2.82 -4.00 27.46
CA SER A 34 2.88 -3.01 26.39
C SER A 34 4.05 -3.27 25.42
N TYR A 35 3.84 -2.97 24.13
CA TYR A 35 4.81 -3.14 23.05
C TYR A 35 4.65 -2.05 21.96
N ASP A 36 5.68 -1.83 21.15
CA ASP A 36 5.80 -0.68 20.25
C ASP A 36 4.62 -0.42 19.30
N SER A 37 3.90 -1.46 18.85
CA SER A 37 2.81 -1.31 17.87
C SER A 37 1.41 -1.37 18.49
N GLU A 38 1.29 -1.46 19.81
CA GLU A 38 0.01 -1.61 20.54
C GLU A 38 -1.01 -0.54 20.09
N TYR A 39 -0.62 0.72 20.15
CA TYR A 39 -1.51 1.86 19.85
C TYR A 39 -1.50 2.28 18.37
N SER A 40 -0.80 1.56 17.49
CA SER A 40 -0.79 1.92 16.08
C SER A 40 -2.10 1.54 15.39
N ILE A 41 -2.68 2.46 14.62
CA ILE A 41 -3.89 2.20 13.83
C ILE A 41 -3.58 1.14 12.75
N ALA A 42 -4.52 0.21 12.53
CA ALA A 42 -4.38 -0.83 11.51
C ALA A 42 -4.23 -0.24 10.11
N HIS A 43 -3.21 -0.69 9.39
CA HIS A 43 -2.93 -0.27 8.01
C HIS A 43 -2.06 -1.29 7.28
N ILE A 44 -2.06 -1.22 5.95
CA ILE A 44 -1.07 -1.90 5.10
C ILE A 44 -0.07 -0.86 4.66
N SER A 45 1.19 -0.99 5.08
CA SER A 45 2.27 -0.06 4.71
C SER A 45 2.61 -0.18 3.23
N VAL A 46 2.69 0.96 2.54
CA VAL A 46 3.05 1.03 1.11
C VAL A 46 4.45 1.62 0.93
N ASN A 47 4.67 2.84 1.42
CA ASN A 47 5.96 3.52 1.27
C ASN A 47 6.18 4.57 2.37
N LYS A 48 7.44 4.86 2.68
CA LYS A 48 7.84 5.98 3.52
C LYS A 48 8.84 6.84 2.77
N MET A 49 8.57 8.13 2.70
CA MET A 49 9.48 9.13 2.16
C MET A 49 9.93 10.05 3.30
N GLN A 50 11.22 10.03 3.59
CA GLN A 50 11.77 10.84 4.67
C GLN A 50 12.41 12.12 4.12
N ARG A 51 12.39 13.19 4.92
CA ARG A 51 13.11 14.43 4.68
C ARG A 51 12.81 15.07 3.31
N GLN A 52 11.52 15.08 2.95
CA GLN A 52 11.09 15.72 1.71
C GLN A 52 11.01 17.23 1.90
N LYS A 53 11.55 17.98 0.94
CA LYS A 53 11.47 19.46 0.95
C LYS A 53 10.02 19.87 0.70
N THR A 54 9.48 20.76 1.54
CA THR A 54 8.06 21.16 1.50
C THR A 54 7.62 21.71 0.15
N PHE A 55 8.47 22.48 -0.54
CA PHE A 55 8.13 23.05 -1.84
C PHE A 55 8.03 22.04 -2.99
N LEU A 56 8.59 20.81 -2.83
CA LEU A 56 8.48 19.73 -3.81
C LEU A 56 7.28 18.80 -3.54
N THR A 57 6.64 18.94 -2.38
CA THR A 57 5.59 18.03 -1.94
C THR A 57 4.36 18.12 -2.82
N GLU A 58 3.80 19.31 -3.02
CA GLU A 58 2.58 19.50 -3.81
C GLU A 58 2.70 19.02 -5.27
N PRO A 59 3.76 19.36 -6.01
CA PRO A 59 3.96 18.81 -7.35
C PRO A 59 4.03 17.29 -7.36
N GLY A 60 4.76 16.68 -6.40
CA GLY A 60 4.89 15.24 -6.28
C GLY A 60 3.56 14.53 -5.98
N ILE A 61 2.77 15.07 -5.07
CA ILE A 61 1.44 14.53 -4.73
C ILE A 61 0.48 14.65 -5.91
N ARG A 62 0.52 15.75 -6.67
CA ARG A 62 -0.28 15.93 -7.88
C ARG A 62 0.08 14.88 -8.93
N GLU A 63 1.36 14.61 -9.13
CA GLU A 63 1.83 13.55 -10.04
C GLU A 63 1.33 12.17 -9.59
N PHE A 64 1.41 11.84 -8.31
CA PHE A 64 0.87 10.59 -7.78
C PHE A 64 -0.65 10.50 -7.99
N ARG A 65 -1.41 11.56 -7.72
CA ARG A 65 -2.86 11.58 -7.96
C ARG A 65 -3.22 11.25 -9.40
N GLN A 66 -2.53 11.86 -10.38
CA GLN A 66 -2.75 11.62 -11.80
C GLN A 66 -2.45 10.17 -12.22
N ARG A 67 -1.51 9.52 -11.56
CA ARG A 67 -1.16 8.13 -11.84
C ARG A 67 -2.07 7.14 -11.13
N LEU A 68 -2.39 7.40 -9.86
CA LEU A 68 -3.15 6.47 -9.04
C LEU A 68 -4.62 6.43 -9.43
N CYS A 69 -5.19 7.49 -10.01
CA CYS A 69 -6.56 7.45 -10.56
C CYS A 69 -6.73 6.44 -11.71
N LEU A 70 -5.63 5.97 -12.33
CA LEU A 70 -5.66 4.93 -13.36
C LEU A 70 -5.78 3.52 -12.76
N ILE A 71 -5.44 3.35 -11.49
CA ILE A 71 -5.52 2.05 -10.79
C ILE A 71 -6.97 1.85 -10.32
N PRO A 72 -7.58 0.66 -10.52
CA PRO A 72 -8.89 0.38 -9.97
C PRO A 72 -8.84 0.17 -8.46
N PRO A 73 -9.94 0.40 -7.72
CA PRO A 73 -10.09 -0.08 -6.36
C PRO A 73 -9.75 -1.57 -6.23
N VAL A 74 -9.30 -1.99 -5.05
CA VAL A 74 -8.93 -3.38 -4.80
C VAL A 74 -9.71 -3.97 -3.63
N THR A 75 -10.19 -5.19 -3.80
CA THR A 75 -10.78 -5.98 -2.72
C THR A 75 -9.73 -6.94 -2.18
N LEU A 76 -9.40 -6.78 -0.90
CA LEU A 76 -8.40 -7.56 -0.19
C LEU A 76 -9.09 -8.52 0.80
N THR A 77 -8.50 -9.69 0.99
CA THR A 77 -8.98 -10.68 1.96
C THR A 77 -7.91 -10.94 3.01
N ILE A 78 -8.27 -10.82 4.28
CA ILE A 78 -7.46 -11.33 5.39
C ILE A 78 -7.69 -12.84 5.46
N GLY A 79 -6.62 -13.61 5.62
CA GLY A 79 -6.66 -15.08 5.71
C GLY A 79 -5.85 -15.58 6.90
N GLY A 80 -6.28 -15.23 8.12
CA GLY A 80 -5.62 -15.61 9.36
C GLY A 80 -4.36 -14.81 9.65
N PHE A 81 -3.52 -15.34 10.51
CA PHE A 81 -2.30 -14.69 11.00
C PHE A 81 -1.05 -15.43 10.54
N ASP A 82 0.06 -14.71 10.52
CA ASP A 82 1.38 -15.24 10.23
C ASP A 82 2.43 -14.36 10.91
N TYR A 83 3.70 -14.65 10.79
CA TYR A 83 4.75 -13.88 11.45
C TYR A 83 6.01 -13.74 10.60
N PHE A 84 6.72 -12.63 10.81
CA PHE A 84 8.08 -12.43 10.31
C PHE A 84 9.11 -12.75 11.39
N VAL A 85 10.23 -13.28 10.96
CA VAL A 85 11.41 -13.57 11.80
C VAL A 85 12.41 -12.43 11.66
N HIS A 86 12.80 -11.83 12.79
CA HIS A 86 13.82 -10.78 12.83
C HIS A 86 15.00 -11.26 13.66
N GLY A 87 16.03 -11.75 12.97
CA GLY A 87 17.17 -12.39 13.65
C GLY A 87 16.75 -13.63 14.44
N LYS A 88 17.45 -13.90 15.54
CA LYS A 88 17.16 -15.05 16.40
C LYS A 88 16.07 -14.74 17.43
N ASP A 89 15.98 -13.50 17.90
CA ASP A 89 15.35 -13.15 19.17
C ASP A 89 14.00 -12.43 19.02
N TYR A 90 13.62 -11.96 17.82
CA TYR A 90 12.43 -11.15 17.63
C TYR A 90 11.49 -11.68 16.55
N ARG A 91 10.18 -11.43 16.75
CA ARG A 91 9.11 -11.80 15.80
C ARG A 91 8.13 -10.64 15.63
N THR A 92 7.49 -10.59 14.46
CA THR A 92 6.37 -9.67 14.21
C THR A 92 5.17 -10.49 13.78
N ILE A 93 4.09 -10.48 14.56
CA ILE A 93 2.81 -11.12 14.23
C ILE A 93 1.99 -10.13 13.38
N TYR A 94 1.37 -10.64 12.31
CA TYR A 94 0.54 -9.85 11.42
C TYR A 94 -0.67 -10.63 10.90
N ALA A 95 -1.73 -9.90 10.56
CA ALA A 95 -2.83 -10.44 9.78
C ALA A 95 -2.40 -10.52 8.32
N ARG A 96 -2.49 -11.70 7.75
CA ARG A 96 -2.03 -12.04 6.41
C ARG A 96 -3.07 -11.62 5.36
N ILE A 97 -2.64 -10.87 4.36
CA ILE A 97 -3.44 -10.62 3.15
C ILE A 97 -3.26 -11.81 2.20
N VAL A 98 -4.38 -12.41 1.80
CA VAL A 98 -4.37 -13.53 0.84
C VAL A 98 -3.82 -13.07 -0.49
N SER A 99 -2.75 -13.71 -0.94
CA SER A 99 -2.12 -13.41 -2.23
C SER A 99 -2.75 -14.27 -3.31
N THR A 100 -3.39 -13.63 -4.30
CA THR A 100 -3.83 -14.25 -5.55
C THR A 100 -3.04 -13.63 -6.71
N PRO A 101 -3.06 -14.21 -7.92
CA PRO A 101 -2.44 -13.58 -9.08
C PRO A 101 -2.95 -12.16 -9.33
N GLU A 102 -4.25 -11.91 -9.16
CA GLU A 102 -4.90 -10.60 -9.36
C GLU A 102 -4.40 -9.59 -8.31
N ILE A 103 -4.35 -9.98 -7.04
CA ILE A 103 -3.85 -9.14 -5.94
C ILE A 103 -2.36 -8.83 -6.14
N SER A 104 -1.57 -9.83 -6.51
CA SER A 104 -0.15 -9.66 -6.81
C SER A 104 0.07 -8.70 -7.98
N HIS A 105 -0.74 -8.81 -9.04
CA HIS A 105 -0.72 -7.90 -10.19
C HIS A 105 -1.11 -6.48 -9.78
N TRP A 106 -2.15 -6.31 -8.96
CA TRP A 106 -2.58 -5.01 -8.45
C TRP A 106 -1.48 -4.30 -7.66
N PHE A 107 -0.83 -4.99 -6.72
CA PHE A 107 0.30 -4.44 -5.97
C PHE A 107 1.50 -4.11 -6.87
N LYS A 108 1.73 -4.89 -7.93
CA LYS A 108 2.75 -4.58 -8.94
C LYS A 108 2.42 -3.28 -9.69
N MET A 109 1.17 -3.07 -10.09
CA MET A 109 0.71 -1.80 -10.69
C MET A 109 0.91 -0.63 -9.71
N LEU A 110 0.46 -0.77 -8.45
CA LEU A 110 0.64 0.27 -7.42
C LEU A 110 2.12 0.65 -7.29
N LYS A 111 3.01 -0.34 -7.17
CA LYS A 111 4.46 -0.16 -7.11
C LYS A 111 5.00 0.62 -8.31
N GLN A 112 4.58 0.28 -9.52
CA GLN A 112 5.02 0.94 -10.75
C GLN A 112 4.56 2.41 -10.81
N HIS A 113 3.30 2.68 -10.47
CA HIS A 113 2.72 4.02 -10.47
C HIS A 113 3.35 4.94 -9.42
N LEU A 114 3.75 4.39 -8.27
CA LEU A 114 4.47 5.10 -7.22
C LEU A 114 5.99 5.16 -7.44
N LYS A 115 6.53 4.45 -8.45
CA LYS A 115 7.98 4.32 -8.71
C LYS A 115 8.76 3.78 -7.50
N ILE A 116 8.18 2.84 -6.77
CA ILE A 116 8.81 2.21 -5.60
C ILE A 116 9.67 1.03 -6.06
N LYS A 117 10.92 0.96 -5.60
CA LYS A 117 11.84 -0.14 -5.96
C LYS A 117 11.50 -1.43 -5.24
N GLU A 118 11.19 -1.35 -3.95
CA GLU A 118 10.88 -2.48 -3.08
C GLU A 118 9.49 -2.34 -2.49
N PHE A 119 8.82 -3.46 -2.31
CA PHE A 119 7.52 -3.53 -1.66
C PHE A 119 7.50 -4.77 -0.77
N ASN A 120 7.19 -4.57 0.50
CA ASN A 120 7.06 -5.67 1.44
C ASN A 120 5.80 -6.50 1.14
N VAL A 121 5.77 -7.74 1.61
CA VAL A 121 4.56 -8.56 1.60
C VAL A 121 3.41 -7.78 2.25
N PRO A 122 2.25 -7.59 1.58
CA PRO A 122 1.13 -6.86 2.15
C PRO A 122 0.62 -7.53 3.43
N HIS A 123 0.55 -6.78 4.52
CA HIS A 123 0.12 -7.29 5.83
C HIS A 123 -0.40 -6.18 6.74
N ILE A 124 -1.17 -6.54 7.74
CA ILE A 124 -1.59 -5.64 8.82
C ILE A 124 -0.89 -6.08 10.11
N THR A 125 0.00 -5.26 10.63
CA THR A 125 0.78 -5.58 11.83
C THR A 125 -0.10 -5.65 13.07
N ILE A 126 0.05 -6.72 13.85
CA ILE A 126 -0.53 -6.88 15.20
C ILE A 126 0.54 -6.57 16.25
N CYS A 127 1.55 -7.44 16.40
CA CYS A 127 2.63 -7.25 17.36
C CYS A 127 3.95 -7.09 16.62
N ARG A 128 4.54 -5.90 16.67
CA ARG A 128 5.80 -5.63 15.98
C ARG A 128 6.99 -5.91 16.88
N ASN A 129 7.94 -6.68 16.33
CA ASN A 129 9.29 -6.85 16.90
C ASN A 129 9.29 -7.22 18.38
N ILE A 130 8.41 -8.18 18.77
CA ILE A 130 8.33 -8.68 20.13
C ILE A 130 9.40 -9.74 20.38
N PRO A 131 9.96 -9.83 21.62
CA PRO A 131 10.90 -10.88 21.97
C PRO A 131 10.32 -12.28 21.75
N LEU A 132 11.18 -13.26 21.44
CA LEU A 132 10.75 -14.65 21.21
C LEU A 132 9.97 -15.21 22.41
N THR A 133 10.38 -14.91 23.64
CA THR A 133 9.67 -15.32 24.87
C THR A 133 8.24 -14.78 24.96
N ASN A 134 7.99 -13.58 24.42
CA ASN A 134 6.66 -12.99 24.34
C ASN A 134 5.87 -13.57 23.17
N PHE A 135 6.55 -13.80 22.02
CA PHE A 135 5.93 -14.48 20.89
C PHE A 135 5.39 -15.87 21.25
N ASP A 136 6.17 -16.67 21.98
CA ASP A 136 5.78 -18.03 22.38
C ASP A 136 4.54 -18.05 23.28
N LYS A 137 4.27 -16.97 24.01
CA LYS A 137 3.06 -16.83 24.85
C LYS A 137 1.80 -16.51 24.04
N VAL A 138 1.90 -15.66 22.99
CA VAL A 138 0.74 -15.16 22.26
C VAL A 138 0.48 -15.91 20.94
N TRP A 139 1.51 -16.48 20.32
CA TRP A 139 1.40 -17.15 19.03
C TRP A 139 0.41 -18.32 19.00
N PRO A 140 0.31 -19.20 20.01
CA PRO A 140 -0.69 -20.27 20.04
C PRO A 140 -2.11 -19.77 19.83
N TYR A 141 -2.47 -18.63 20.43
CA TYR A 141 -3.77 -17.98 20.22
C TYR A 141 -3.95 -17.55 18.77
N PHE A 142 -3.05 -16.75 18.21
CA PHE A 142 -3.17 -16.27 16.84
C PHE A 142 -3.15 -17.40 15.81
N LYS A 143 -2.36 -18.43 16.04
CA LYS A 143 -2.29 -19.62 15.18
C LYS A 143 -3.62 -20.39 15.13
N SER A 144 -4.38 -20.41 16.23
CA SER A 144 -5.66 -21.12 16.32
C SER A 144 -6.84 -20.34 15.75
N LEU A 145 -6.69 -19.03 15.49
CA LEU A 145 -7.77 -18.18 15.00
C LEU A 145 -7.95 -18.32 13.49
N GLU A 146 -9.18 -18.65 13.09
CA GLU A 146 -9.61 -18.60 11.70
C GLU A 146 -10.28 -17.25 11.40
N TRP A 147 -9.46 -16.20 11.23
CA TRP A 147 -9.99 -14.90 10.83
C TRP A 147 -9.98 -14.75 9.32
N LYS A 148 -11.17 -14.68 8.73
CA LYS A 148 -11.37 -14.41 7.31
C LYS A 148 -12.26 -13.19 7.15
N GLU A 149 -11.73 -12.14 6.58
CA GLU A 149 -12.41 -10.84 6.40
C GLU A 149 -12.06 -10.26 5.04
N THR A 150 -13.07 -9.79 4.31
CA THR A 150 -12.88 -9.17 2.98
C THR A 150 -13.29 -7.71 3.02
N PHE A 151 -12.47 -6.83 2.47
CA PHE A 151 -12.72 -5.39 2.42
C PHE A 151 -12.15 -4.76 1.15
N THR A 152 -12.75 -3.63 0.74
CA THR A 152 -12.30 -2.87 -0.43
C THR A 152 -11.52 -1.64 0.01
N VAL A 153 -10.42 -1.36 -0.70
CA VAL A 153 -9.61 -0.16 -0.56
C VAL A 153 -9.78 0.70 -1.80
N ASN A 154 -10.25 1.94 -1.60
CA ASN A 154 -10.59 2.88 -2.67
C ASN A 154 -9.57 4.01 -2.84
N ALA A 155 -8.62 4.15 -1.92
CA ALA A 155 -7.64 5.23 -1.96
C ALA A 155 -6.33 4.84 -1.27
N LEU A 156 -5.25 5.52 -1.64
CA LEU A 156 -4.00 5.56 -0.90
C LEU A 156 -4.06 6.73 0.08
N THR A 157 -3.96 6.44 1.37
CA THR A 157 -3.86 7.47 2.41
C THR A 157 -2.41 7.91 2.55
N VAL A 158 -2.20 9.22 2.57
CA VAL A 158 -0.90 9.84 2.82
C VAL A 158 -0.95 10.57 4.15
N LEU A 159 -0.07 10.18 5.07
CA LEU A 159 0.17 10.86 6.32
C LEU A 159 1.44 11.69 6.21
N GLN A 160 1.52 12.77 6.99
CA GLN A 160 2.72 13.60 7.11
C GLN A 160 3.12 13.79 8.57
N ARG A 161 4.39 14.12 8.79
CA ARG A 161 4.88 14.67 10.06
C ARG A 161 6.09 15.57 9.82
N GLU A 162 6.39 16.45 10.74
CA GLU A 162 7.62 17.23 10.69
C GLU A 162 8.85 16.32 10.84
N SER A 163 9.82 16.46 9.91
CA SER A 163 11.12 15.81 10.06
C SER A 163 11.92 16.52 11.16
N PHE A 164 12.81 15.79 11.81
CA PHE A 164 13.72 16.32 12.86
C PHE A 164 13.03 16.80 14.15
N VAL A 165 11.73 16.62 14.29
CA VAL A 165 11.01 16.89 15.53
C VAL A 165 10.81 15.58 16.28
N SER A 166 11.40 15.49 17.47
CA SER A 166 11.23 14.34 18.35
C SER A 166 9.75 14.19 18.71
N PHE A 167 9.24 12.95 18.60
CA PHE A 167 7.85 12.61 18.91
C PHE A 167 6.78 13.28 18.02
N ALA A 168 7.14 13.84 16.84
CA ALA A 168 6.17 14.31 15.88
C ALA A 168 5.20 13.20 15.49
N LYS A 169 3.90 13.46 15.66
CA LYS A 169 2.82 12.51 15.33
C LYS A 169 2.55 12.53 13.83
N TRP A 170 2.11 11.38 13.33
CA TRP A 170 1.60 11.29 11.97
C TRP A 170 0.21 11.93 11.90
N GLU A 171 0.02 12.85 10.97
CA GLU A 171 -1.24 13.55 10.72
C GLU A 171 -1.73 13.25 9.30
N PRO A 172 -3.06 13.16 9.08
CA PRO A 172 -3.61 13.04 7.74
C PRO A 172 -3.16 14.21 6.86
N TYR A 173 -2.67 13.90 5.66
CA TYR A 173 -2.31 14.92 4.66
C TYR A 173 -3.28 14.93 3.49
N THR A 174 -3.46 13.79 2.81
CA THR A 174 -4.39 13.66 1.69
C THR A 174 -4.74 12.21 1.42
N GLU A 175 -5.83 12.02 0.67
CA GLU A 175 -6.18 10.74 0.05
C GLU A 175 -6.07 10.83 -1.47
N LEU A 176 -5.52 9.79 -2.07
CA LEU A 176 -5.31 9.66 -3.50
C LEU A 176 -6.20 8.52 -4.01
N PRO A 177 -7.34 8.82 -4.66
CA PRO A 177 -8.33 7.82 -5.01
C PRO A 177 -7.84 6.88 -6.12
N PHE A 178 -8.29 5.62 -6.03
CA PHE A 178 -8.20 4.62 -7.08
C PHE A 178 -9.52 4.64 -7.86
N GLU A 179 -9.51 5.02 -9.14
CA GLU A 179 -10.73 5.25 -9.91
C GLU A 179 -10.84 4.33 -11.13
N GLY A 180 -9.75 3.64 -11.49
CA GLY A 180 -9.72 2.78 -12.67
C GLY A 180 -9.94 3.53 -13.98
N LYS A 181 -9.58 4.82 -14.05
CA LYS A 181 -9.75 5.64 -15.24
C LYS A 181 -8.90 5.09 -16.38
N VAL A 182 -9.51 4.79 -17.52
CA VAL A 182 -8.80 4.41 -18.74
C VAL A 182 -8.19 5.67 -19.34
N GLN A 183 -6.87 5.71 -19.53
CA GLN A 183 -6.26 6.72 -20.40
C GLN A 183 -6.67 6.41 -21.85
N TYR A 184 -7.63 7.15 -22.38
CA TYR A 184 -7.81 7.22 -23.81
C TYR A 184 -6.58 7.96 -24.39
N SER A 185 -5.59 7.22 -24.84
CA SER A 185 -4.57 7.78 -25.71
C SER A 185 -5.29 8.27 -26.97
N MET A 186 -5.41 9.57 -27.13
CA MET A 186 -5.74 10.21 -28.39
C MET A 186 -4.51 10.08 -29.31
N ALA A 187 -4.12 8.85 -29.62
CA ALA A 187 -3.29 8.59 -30.78
C ALA A 187 -4.20 8.85 -31.99
N SER A 188 -4.13 10.07 -32.52
CA SER A 188 -4.68 10.35 -33.86
C SER A 188 -4.17 9.27 -34.79
N PRO A 189 -5.05 8.57 -35.52
CA PRO A 189 -4.59 7.63 -36.54
C PRO A 189 -3.72 8.42 -37.53
N LYS A 190 -2.46 8.04 -37.66
CA LYS A 190 -1.62 8.58 -38.76
C LYS A 190 -2.37 8.37 -40.05
N PRO A 191 -2.61 9.42 -40.84
CA PRO A 191 -3.22 9.23 -42.15
C PRO A 191 -2.35 8.24 -42.93
N SER A 192 -2.93 7.12 -43.31
CA SER A 192 -2.29 6.18 -44.24
C SER A 192 -2.08 6.91 -45.53
N LEU A 193 -0.83 7.18 -45.90
CA LEU A 193 -0.46 7.63 -47.22
C LEU A 193 -0.88 6.53 -48.20
N LEU A 194 -2.02 6.73 -48.86
CA LEU A 194 -2.43 5.95 -50.02
C LEU A 194 -1.33 6.11 -51.06
N LYS A 195 -0.63 5.03 -51.38
CA LYS A 195 0.27 4.98 -52.51
C LYS A 195 -0.55 5.23 -53.78
N PRO A 196 -0.10 6.11 -54.69
CA PRO A 196 -0.78 6.29 -55.97
C PRO A 196 -0.73 4.98 -56.78
N LEU A 197 -1.87 4.59 -57.36
CA LEU A 197 -1.96 3.51 -58.33
C LEU A 197 -1.14 3.89 -59.57
N ASN A 198 -0.09 3.16 -59.84
CA ASN A 198 0.59 3.22 -61.13
C ASN A 198 -0.31 2.60 -62.23
N SER A 199 -0.88 3.45 -63.04
CA SER A 199 -1.52 3.06 -64.29
C SER A 199 -0.44 2.81 -65.33
N HIS A 200 -0.04 1.56 -65.51
CA HIS A 200 0.62 1.16 -66.76
C HIS A 200 -0.44 0.67 -67.79
N GLN A 201 -0.80 1.56 -68.69
CA GLN A 201 -1.41 1.18 -69.91
C GLN A 201 -0.35 0.49 -70.79
N THR A 202 -0.55 -0.78 -71.05
CA THR A 202 0.16 -1.49 -72.13
C THR A 202 -0.63 -1.30 -73.37
N SER A 203 -0.04 -0.58 -74.36
CA SER A 203 -0.49 -0.51 -75.70
C SER A 203 -0.06 -1.77 -76.45
N LEU A 204 -0.99 -2.40 -77.14
CA LEU A 204 -0.77 -3.45 -78.05
C LEU A 204 -0.33 -2.84 -79.39
N PHE A 205 0.76 -3.37 -79.98
CA PHE A 205 0.91 -3.82 -81.37
C PHE A 205 2.03 -4.85 -81.36
#